data_43c0fd13d90e93b65462a0c25892471b
#
_entry.id   43c0fd13d90e93b65462a0c25892471b
#
_cell.length_a   1.000
_cell.length_b   1.000
_cell.length_c   1.000
_cell.angle_alpha   90.00
_cell.angle_beta   90.00
_cell.angle_gamma   90.00
#
_symmetry.space_group_name_H-M   'P 1'
#
loop_
_entity.id
_entity.type
_entity.pdbx_description
1 polymer ?
#
loop_
_entity_poly.entity_id
_entity_poly.type
_entity_poly.pdbx_seq_one_letter_code
_entity_poly.pdbx_strand_id
1 'polypeptide(L)'
;AGAWRETLGRGAAVTRLRDDDDRTWTPLQYGCHVRDVFKLFEERTRQMLKKRKPPTFKDWDQEAAAVKGDYANQDPAKVAYDLASNAGKYADVLDRVDNDEWAKQGMRSDGAAFTVESLARYMLHDVEHHLWDARQQLDG
;
A
#
# COMPACT_ATOMS: atom_id res chain seq x y z
N ALA A 1 10.22 4.33 0.31
CA ALA A 1 10.61 2.99 0.78
C ALA A 1 11.68 3.04 1.87
N GLY A 2 12.62 4.00 1.79
CA GLY A 2 13.70 4.12 2.79
C GLY A 2 13.19 4.36 4.21
N ALA A 3 12.16 5.21 4.37
CA ALA A 3 11.55 5.49 5.66
C ALA A 3 10.88 4.24 6.25
N TRP A 4 10.25 3.43 5.41
CA TRP A 4 9.65 2.16 5.82
C TRP A 4 10.71 1.12 6.21
N ARG A 5 11.82 1.07 5.47
CA ARG A 5 12.94 0.17 5.80
C ARG A 5 13.51 0.52 7.19
N GLU A 6 13.74 1.79 7.46
CA GLU A 6 14.22 2.25 8.77
C GLU A 6 13.21 1.91 9.87
N THR A 7 11.93 2.18 9.64
CA THR A 7 10.86 1.94 10.61
C THR A 7 10.74 0.45 10.93
N LEU A 8 10.71 -0.42 9.92
CA LEU A 8 10.61 -1.86 10.12
C LEU A 8 11.89 -2.49 10.66
N GLY A 9 13.01 -1.79 10.58
CA GLY A 9 14.29 -2.23 11.12
C GLY A 9 14.48 -2.01 12.62
N ARG A 10 13.46 -1.50 13.33
CA ARG A 10 13.59 -1.17 14.76
C ARG A 10 13.41 -2.37 15.71
N GLY A 11 13.59 -3.59 15.21
CA GLY A 11 13.62 -4.80 16.02
C GLY A 11 12.27 -5.20 16.58
N ALA A 12 12.24 -5.73 17.82
CA ALA A 12 11.03 -6.27 18.43
C ALA A 12 9.90 -5.23 18.60
N ALA A 13 10.21 -3.94 18.60
CA ALA A 13 9.20 -2.88 18.74
C ALA A 13 8.18 -2.91 17.58
N VAL A 14 8.56 -3.38 16.39
CA VAL A 14 7.66 -3.39 15.22
C VAL A 14 6.55 -4.45 15.32
N THR A 15 6.68 -5.39 16.24
CA THR A 15 5.70 -6.47 16.44
C THR A 15 4.76 -6.22 17.61
N ARG A 16 4.86 -5.05 18.23
CA ARG A 16 4.08 -4.71 19.44
C ARG A 16 3.21 -3.49 19.20
N LEU A 17 2.05 -3.47 19.85
CA LEU A 17 1.22 -2.28 19.95
C LEU A 17 1.73 -1.39 21.10
N ARG A 18 1.73 -0.09 20.87
CA ARG A 18 2.01 0.87 21.90
C ARG A 18 0.89 0.93 22.94
N ASP A 19 -0.36 0.88 22.44
CA ASP A 19 -1.57 0.85 23.25
C ASP A 19 -2.28 -0.48 23.02
N ASP A 20 -3.01 -0.96 24.03
CA ASP A 20 -3.80 -2.20 23.94
C ASP A 20 -5.11 -1.97 23.16
N ASP A 21 -5.04 -1.28 22.03
CA ASP A 21 -6.19 -1.03 21.17
C ASP A 21 -6.23 -2.06 20.04
N ASP A 22 -7.12 -3.04 20.11
CA ASP A 22 -7.29 -4.11 19.14
C ASP A 22 -7.65 -3.61 17.73
N ARG A 23 -8.08 -2.34 17.61
CA ARG A 23 -8.43 -1.74 16.32
C ARG A 23 -7.22 -1.17 15.57
N THR A 24 -6.08 -1.05 16.25
CA THR A 24 -4.85 -0.55 15.66
C THR A 24 -3.94 -1.72 15.30
N TRP A 25 -3.16 -1.52 14.24
CA TRP A 25 -2.15 -2.50 13.85
C TRP A 25 -0.79 -2.17 14.45
N THR A 26 0.06 -3.19 14.53
CA THR A 26 1.48 -3.02 14.84
C THR A 26 2.18 -2.36 13.64
N PRO A 27 3.38 -1.76 13.85
CA PRO A 27 4.18 -1.26 12.72
C PRO A 27 4.41 -2.31 11.63
N LEU A 28 4.65 -3.57 12.01
CA LEU A 28 4.81 -4.67 11.06
C LEU A 28 3.54 -4.88 10.23
N GLN A 29 2.37 -4.88 10.86
CA GLN A 29 1.10 -5.07 10.16
C GLN A 29 0.83 -3.92 9.19
N TYR A 30 1.12 -2.67 9.57
CA TYR A 30 1.04 -1.53 8.65
C TYR A 30 2.00 -1.69 7.47
N GLY A 31 3.22 -2.18 7.72
CA GLY A 31 4.20 -2.44 6.66
C GLY A 31 3.71 -3.50 5.67
N CYS A 32 3.11 -4.57 6.16
CA CYS A 32 2.51 -5.60 5.30
C CYS A 32 1.38 -5.03 4.44
N HIS A 33 0.53 -4.19 5.05
CA HIS A 33 -0.56 -3.53 4.35
C HIS A 33 -0.02 -2.63 3.21
N VAL A 34 0.96 -1.79 3.50
CA VAL A 34 1.57 -0.90 2.50
C VAL A 34 2.23 -1.69 1.38
N ARG A 35 2.94 -2.77 1.71
CA ARG A 35 3.51 -3.70 0.71
C ARG A 35 2.43 -4.18 -0.26
N ASP A 36 1.30 -4.61 0.27
CA ASP A 36 0.21 -5.16 -0.52
C ASP A 36 -0.53 -4.07 -1.30
N VAL A 37 -0.65 -2.86 -0.74
CA VAL A 37 -1.24 -1.70 -1.43
C VAL A 37 -0.42 -1.32 -2.67
N PHE A 38 0.90 -1.29 -2.57
CA PHE A 38 1.75 -1.02 -3.73
C PHE A 38 1.52 -2.03 -4.85
N LYS A 39 1.43 -3.31 -4.51
CA LYS A 39 1.17 -4.35 -5.50
C LYS A 39 -0.20 -4.21 -6.13
N LEU A 40 -1.23 -4.00 -5.31
CA LEU A 40 -2.61 -3.84 -5.77
C LEU A 40 -2.74 -2.65 -6.72
N PHE A 41 -2.18 -1.51 -6.36
CA PHE A 41 -2.31 -0.28 -7.14
C PHE A 41 -1.48 -0.33 -8.41
N GLU A 42 -0.33 -1.00 -8.39
CA GLU A 42 0.45 -1.26 -9.59
C GLU A 42 -0.37 -2.09 -10.59
N GLU A 43 -1.00 -3.16 -10.15
CA GLU A 43 -1.85 -4.01 -10.99
C GLU A 43 -3.05 -3.24 -11.55
N ARG A 44 -3.72 -2.45 -10.71
CA ARG A 44 -4.86 -1.61 -11.11
C ARG A 44 -4.44 -0.57 -12.14
N THR A 45 -3.32 0.10 -11.93
CA THR A 45 -2.79 1.09 -12.87
C THR A 45 -2.47 0.46 -14.21
N ARG A 46 -1.83 -0.71 -14.22
CA ARG A 46 -1.57 -1.45 -15.46
C ARG A 46 -2.84 -1.77 -16.23
N GLN A 47 -3.89 -2.16 -15.53
CA GLN A 47 -5.19 -2.45 -16.16
C GLN A 47 -5.82 -1.19 -16.75
N MET A 48 -5.74 -0.06 -16.05
CA MET A 48 -6.25 1.22 -16.55
C MET A 48 -5.52 1.67 -17.81
N LEU A 49 -4.21 1.46 -17.87
CA LEU A 49 -3.39 1.83 -19.02
C LEU A 49 -3.62 0.91 -20.23
N LYS A 50 -3.89 -0.36 -19.99
CA LYS A 50 -3.98 -1.38 -21.05
C LYS A 50 -5.35 -1.47 -21.70
N LYS A 51 -6.44 -1.23 -20.96
CA LYS A 51 -7.79 -1.45 -21.44
C LYS A 51 -8.36 -0.22 -22.15
N ARG A 52 -9.14 -0.45 -23.22
CA ARG A 52 -9.84 0.63 -23.94
C ARG A 52 -10.97 1.22 -23.13
N LYS A 53 -11.72 0.36 -22.41
CA LYS A 53 -12.80 0.81 -21.52
C LYS A 53 -12.28 0.83 -20.08
N PRO A 54 -12.75 1.78 -19.27
CA PRO A 54 -12.34 1.84 -17.87
C PRO A 54 -12.67 0.51 -17.16
N PRO A 55 -11.68 -0.15 -16.54
CA PRO A 55 -11.93 -1.36 -15.77
C PRO A 55 -12.68 -1.02 -14.49
N THR A 56 -13.47 -1.98 -14.00
CA THR A 56 -14.08 -1.91 -12.67
C THR A 56 -13.32 -2.83 -11.74
N PHE A 57 -12.93 -2.30 -10.58
CA PHE A 57 -12.16 -3.04 -9.58
C PHE A 57 -13.07 -3.52 -8.47
N LYS A 58 -12.88 -4.77 -8.04
CA LYS A 58 -13.52 -5.29 -6.85
C LYS A 58 -12.97 -4.59 -5.62
N ASP A 59 -13.81 -4.44 -4.60
CA ASP A 59 -13.35 -3.96 -3.29
C ASP A 59 -12.26 -4.89 -2.78
N TRP A 60 -11.22 -4.27 -2.22
CA TRP A 60 -10.17 -5.00 -1.53
C TRP A 60 -10.40 -4.90 -0.04
N ASP A 61 -10.71 -6.04 0.59
CA ASP A 61 -10.93 -6.12 2.03
C ASP A 61 -9.58 -6.21 2.73
N GLN A 62 -9.11 -5.09 3.26
CA GLN A 62 -7.81 -5.01 3.92
C GLN A 62 -7.73 -5.83 5.21
N GLU A 63 -8.84 -5.98 5.92
CA GLU A 63 -8.89 -6.79 7.14
C GLU A 63 -8.77 -8.28 6.81
N ALA A 64 -9.49 -8.73 5.78
CA ALA A 64 -9.38 -10.11 5.30
C ALA A 64 -7.98 -10.41 4.79
N ALA A 65 -7.35 -9.47 4.09
CA ALA A 65 -5.97 -9.62 3.61
C ALA A 65 -4.99 -9.77 4.77
N ALA A 66 -5.18 -9.00 5.85
CA ALA A 66 -4.33 -9.07 7.04
C ALA A 66 -4.42 -10.44 7.74
N VAL A 67 -5.63 -10.99 7.82
CA VAL A 67 -5.86 -12.32 8.41
C VAL A 67 -5.28 -13.42 7.52
N LYS A 68 -5.60 -13.40 6.23
CA LYS A 68 -5.14 -14.40 5.27
C LYS A 68 -3.62 -14.41 5.12
N GLY A 69 -3.01 -13.22 5.12
CA GLY A 69 -1.56 -13.07 5.01
C GLY A 69 -0.81 -13.25 6.32
N ASP A 70 -1.51 -13.42 7.44
CA ASP A 70 -0.91 -13.55 8.77
C ASP A 70 0.13 -12.45 9.03
N TYR A 71 -0.27 -11.22 8.88
CA TYR A 71 0.62 -10.05 8.94
C TYR A 71 1.40 -9.97 10.25
N ALA A 72 0.78 -10.33 11.36
CA ALA A 72 1.40 -10.24 12.67
C ALA A 72 2.64 -11.13 12.84
N ASN A 73 2.73 -12.21 12.06
CA ASN A 73 3.79 -13.23 12.17
C ASN A 73 4.77 -13.21 11.00
N GLN A 74 4.72 -12.19 10.13
CA GLN A 74 5.65 -12.09 9.02
C GLN A 74 7.02 -11.56 9.48
N ASP A 75 8.05 -11.86 8.69
CA ASP A 75 9.41 -11.40 8.96
C ASP A 75 9.55 -9.90 8.56
N PRO A 76 9.84 -8.99 9.51
CA PRO A 76 9.97 -7.56 9.20
C PRO A 76 10.99 -7.24 8.12
N ALA A 77 12.13 -7.94 8.08
CA ALA A 77 13.16 -7.69 7.06
C ALA A 77 12.67 -8.07 5.66
N LYS A 78 11.96 -9.19 5.54
CA LYS A 78 11.38 -9.62 4.27
C LYS A 78 10.26 -8.67 3.84
N VAL A 79 9.43 -8.23 4.76
CA VAL A 79 8.35 -7.27 4.47
C VAL A 79 8.95 -5.95 3.96
N ALA A 80 10.00 -5.44 4.61
CA ALA A 80 10.68 -4.22 4.17
C ALA A 80 11.26 -4.37 2.77
N TYR A 81 11.86 -5.52 2.46
CA TYR A 81 12.40 -5.81 1.14
C TYR A 81 11.30 -5.86 0.08
N ASP A 82 10.23 -6.60 0.33
CA ASP A 82 9.12 -6.76 -0.61
C ASP A 82 8.37 -5.45 -0.82
N LEU A 83 8.20 -4.66 0.25
CA LEU A 83 7.60 -3.33 0.16
C LEU A 83 8.41 -2.42 -0.77
N ALA A 84 9.73 -2.37 -0.59
CA ALA A 84 10.61 -1.56 -1.43
C ALA A 84 10.58 -2.04 -2.89
N SER A 85 10.56 -3.36 -3.11
CA SER A 85 10.46 -3.95 -4.44
C SER A 85 9.14 -3.57 -5.12
N ASN A 86 8.04 -3.69 -4.40
CA ASN A 86 6.70 -3.35 -4.93
C ASN A 86 6.59 -1.84 -5.21
N ALA A 87 7.12 -1.01 -4.34
CA ALA A 87 7.17 0.44 -4.55
C ALA A 87 7.96 0.81 -5.80
N GLY A 88 9.11 0.15 -6.03
CA GLY A 88 9.91 0.34 -7.23
C GLY A 88 9.18 -0.04 -8.50
N LYS A 89 8.46 -1.14 -8.49
CA LYS A 89 7.65 -1.58 -9.64
C LYS A 89 6.53 -0.59 -9.96
N TYR A 90 5.87 -0.06 -8.93
CA TYR A 90 4.84 0.96 -9.11
C TYR A 90 5.43 2.25 -9.69
N ALA A 91 6.56 2.70 -9.16
CA ALA A 91 7.26 3.87 -9.66
C ALA A 91 7.65 3.70 -11.12
N ASP A 92 8.13 2.51 -11.52
CA ASP A 92 8.47 2.22 -12.91
C ASP A 92 7.26 2.31 -13.83
N VAL A 93 6.10 1.84 -13.39
CA VAL A 93 4.86 1.99 -14.15
C VAL A 93 4.51 3.46 -14.34
N LEU A 94 4.59 4.26 -13.27
CA LEU A 94 4.27 5.68 -13.33
C LEU A 94 5.24 6.46 -14.23
N ASP A 95 6.52 6.09 -14.23
CA ASP A 95 7.53 6.73 -15.07
C ASP A 95 7.29 6.53 -16.58
N ARG A 96 6.52 5.51 -16.94
CA ARG A 96 6.19 5.18 -18.33
C ARG A 96 4.85 5.71 -18.79
N VAL A 97 4.12 6.41 -17.92
CA VAL A 97 2.81 6.99 -18.26
C VAL A 97 3.02 8.22 -19.14
N ASP A 98 2.40 8.22 -20.33
CA ASP A 98 2.43 9.36 -21.25
C ASP A 98 1.44 10.45 -20.78
N ASN A 99 1.63 11.67 -21.25
CA ASN A 99 0.84 12.82 -20.79
C ASN A 99 -0.67 12.64 -20.92
N ASP A 100 -1.12 11.97 -21.98
CA ASP A 100 -2.56 11.72 -22.21
C ASP A 100 -3.09 10.52 -21.42
N GLU A 101 -2.21 9.65 -20.95
CA GLU A 101 -2.59 8.45 -20.18
C GLU A 101 -2.91 8.75 -18.72
N TRP A 102 -2.43 9.87 -18.17
CA TRP A 102 -2.74 10.25 -16.79
C TRP A 102 -4.22 10.41 -16.53
N ALA A 103 -5.01 10.73 -17.54
CA ALA A 103 -6.45 10.90 -17.45
C ALA A 103 -7.25 9.60 -17.67
N LYS A 104 -6.60 8.49 -17.97
CA LYS A 104 -7.28 7.19 -18.11
C LYS A 104 -7.96 6.79 -16.82
N GLN A 105 -9.14 6.21 -16.93
CA GLN A 105 -10.02 5.97 -15.80
C GLN A 105 -10.10 4.49 -15.40
N GLY A 106 -10.44 4.29 -14.13
CA GLY A 106 -10.92 3.03 -13.57
C GLY A 106 -11.99 3.34 -12.54
N MET A 107 -12.79 2.36 -12.18
CA MET A 107 -13.89 2.55 -11.23
C MET A 107 -13.84 1.49 -10.14
N ARG A 108 -14.18 1.91 -8.93
CA ARG A 108 -14.45 0.95 -7.85
C ARG A 108 -15.86 0.36 -8.01
N SER A 109 -16.10 -0.74 -7.34
CA SER A 109 -17.40 -1.42 -7.35
C SER A 109 -18.55 -0.56 -6.84
N ASP A 110 -18.26 0.47 -6.01
CA ASP A 110 -19.25 1.44 -5.52
C ASP A 110 -19.55 2.56 -6.53
N GLY A 111 -18.94 2.54 -7.72
CA GLY A 111 -19.13 3.54 -8.76
C GLY A 111 -18.19 4.74 -8.69
N ALA A 112 -17.32 4.82 -7.68
CA ALA A 112 -16.34 5.92 -7.61
C ALA A 112 -15.30 5.78 -8.73
N ALA A 113 -15.12 6.86 -9.50
CA ALA A 113 -14.18 6.89 -10.60
C ALA A 113 -12.83 7.46 -10.18
N PHE A 114 -11.76 6.89 -10.73
CA PHE A 114 -10.39 7.37 -10.55
C PHE A 114 -9.74 7.56 -11.91
N THR A 115 -8.80 8.49 -11.97
CA THR A 115 -7.82 8.55 -13.07
C THR A 115 -6.51 7.93 -12.57
N VAL A 116 -5.60 7.66 -13.50
CA VAL A 116 -4.24 7.20 -13.14
C VAL A 116 -3.59 8.21 -12.20
N GLU A 117 -3.74 9.52 -12.48
CA GLU A 117 -3.19 10.57 -11.63
C GLU A 117 -3.83 10.57 -10.24
N SER A 118 -5.16 10.57 -10.14
CA SER A 118 -5.83 10.64 -8.84
C SER A 118 -5.59 9.39 -8.00
N LEU A 119 -5.48 8.23 -8.63
CA LEU A 119 -5.13 6.99 -7.93
C LEU A 119 -3.73 7.06 -7.35
N ALA A 120 -2.75 7.59 -8.10
CA ALA A 120 -1.38 7.75 -7.64
C ALA A 120 -1.30 8.73 -6.45
N ARG A 121 -2.02 9.83 -6.51
CA ARG A 121 -2.08 10.81 -5.41
C ARG A 121 -2.71 10.22 -4.15
N TYR A 122 -3.79 9.48 -4.32
CA TYR A 122 -4.45 8.80 -3.21
C TYR A 122 -3.50 7.79 -2.55
N MET A 123 -2.80 7.00 -3.36
CA MET A 123 -1.88 6.00 -2.87
C MET A 123 -0.72 6.62 -2.09
N LEU A 124 -0.13 7.69 -2.59
CA LEU A 124 0.95 8.39 -1.90
C LEU A 124 0.50 8.90 -0.54
N HIS A 125 -0.68 9.51 -0.48
CA HIS A 125 -1.26 10.00 0.77
C HIS A 125 -1.49 8.86 1.75
N ASP A 126 -2.05 7.75 1.29
CA ASP A 126 -2.33 6.57 2.11
C ASP A 126 -1.05 5.96 2.70
N VAL A 127 -0.02 5.83 1.87
CA VAL A 127 1.29 5.28 2.29
C VAL A 127 1.94 6.17 3.35
N GLU A 128 1.92 7.48 3.17
CA GLU A 128 2.47 8.42 4.15
C GLU A 128 1.67 8.42 5.45
N HIS A 129 0.35 8.33 5.37
CA HIS A 129 -0.51 8.27 6.54
C HIS A 129 -0.23 7.00 7.36
N HIS A 130 -0.10 5.85 6.71
CA HIS A 130 0.22 4.60 7.40
C HIS A 130 1.64 4.58 7.97
N LEU A 131 2.58 5.26 7.35
CA LEU A 131 3.91 5.44 7.92
C LEU A 131 3.82 6.23 9.24
N TRP A 132 3.00 7.28 9.25
CA TRP A 132 2.74 8.04 10.47
C TRP A 132 2.10 7.16 11.55
N ASP A 133 1.07 6.36 11.19
CA ASP A 133 0.43 5.41 12.10
C ASP A 133 1.44 4.43 12.70
N ALA A 134 2.31 3.85 11.88
CA ALA A 134 3.32 2.90 12.33
C ALA A 134 4.31 3.55 13.30
N ARG A 135 4.74 4.78 13.01
CA ARG A 135 5.66 5.52 13.87
C ARG A 135 5.02 5.91 15.20
N GLN A 136 3.72 6.18 15.24
CA GLN A 136 3.01 6.44 16.50
C GLN A 136 3.07 5.24 17.44
N GLN A 137 3.09 4.03 16.92
CA GLN A 137 3.24 2.82 17.72
C GLN A 137 4.65 2.65 18.28
N LEU A 138 5.65 3.24 17.61
CA LEU A 138 7.05 3.15 18.05
C LEU A 138 7.45 4.25 19.05
N ASP A 139 6.85 5.42 18.93
CA ASP A 139 7.23 6.62 19.69
C ASP A 139 6.49 6.69 21.05
N GLY A 140 6.42 5.54 21.71
CA GLY A 140 5.77 5.42 23.00
C GLY A 140 6.64 5.79 24.19
#